data_4eda6ddd8044ad1ca02f42ffeaf4a403
#
_entry.id   4eda6ddd8044ad1ca02f42ffeaf4a403
#
_cell.length_a   1.000
_cell.length_b   1.000
_cell.length_c   1.000
_cell.angle_alpha   90.00
_cell.angle_beta   90.00
_cell.angle_gamma   90.00
#
_symmetry.space_group_name_H-M   'P 1'
#
loop_
_entity.id
_entity.type
_entity.pdbx_description
1 polymer ?
#
loop_
_entity_poly.entity_id
_entity_poly.type
_entity_poly.pdbx_seq_one_letter_code
_entity_poly.pdbx_strand_id
1 'polypeptide(L)'
;MRLVPREQDKLMLHYAGMLARDRKAQGLKLNYPEAVAYISMEVMEKARAGASAAELMQYGTKLLTADDVMDGVPEMIHEIQIESTMPDGTKLVTVHNPIKGASKLHPGEFIVEEGTVKLNEGTESIELTVSNTGDRPIQTGSHFH
;
A
#
# COMPACT_ATOMS: atom_id res chain seq x y z
N MET A 1 10.76 23.04 26.97
CA MET A 1 9.65 22.13 26.64
C MET A 1 10.24 20.75 26.40
N ARG A 2 9.66 19.71 26.99
CA ARG A 2 10.11 18.35 26.82
C ARG A 2 9.01 17.58 26.09
N LEU A 3 9.31 17.08 24.90
CA LEU A 3 8.38 16.30 24.08
C LEU A 3 8.44 14.84 24.47
N VAL A 4 7.29 14.19 24.51
CA VAL A 4 7.23 12.72 24.64
C VAL A 4 7.48 12.05 23.29
N PRO A 5 7.90 10.77 23.23
CA PRO A 5 8.25 10.09 21.98
C PRO A 5 7.17 10.23 20.89
N ARG A 6 5.90 10.04 21.23
CA ARG A 6 4.79 10.19 20.28
C ARG A 6 4.69 11.59 19.66
N GLU A 7 5.02 12.64 20.42
CA GLU A 7 5.04 14.01 19.88
C GLU A 7 6.24 14.24 18.97
N GLN A 8 7.38 13.62 19.31
CA GLN A 8 8.57 13.63 18.44
C GLN A 8 8.28 12.93 17.11
N ASP A 9 7.64 11.75 17.14
CA ASP A 9 7.25 11.01 15.94
C ASP A 9 6.32 11.83 15.05
N LYS A 10 5.30 12.49 15.64
CA LYS A 10 4.41 13.38 14.88
C LYS A 10 5.12 14.57 14.27
N LEU A 11 6.08 15.18 14.97
CA LEU A 11 6.91 16.25 14.42
C LEU A 11 7.81 15.77 13.28
N MET A 12 8.42 14.60 13.41
CA MET A 12 9.25 14.01 12.35
C MET A 12 8.42 13.68 11.12
N LEU A 13 7.23 13.10 11.32
CA LEU A 13 6.30 12.81 10.23
C LEU A 13 5.84 14.10 9.52
N HIS A 14 5.53 15.15 10.30
CA HIS A 14 5.16 16.45 9.75
C HIS A 14 6.31 17.05 8.92
N TYR A 15 7.54 17.01 9.43
CA TYR A 15 8.71 17.50 8.71
C TYR A 15 8.96 16.72 7.41
N ALA A 16 8.82 15.39 7.46
CA ALA A 16 8.91 14.55 6.26
C ALA A 16 7.82 14.92 5.23
N GLY A 17 6.60 15.20 5.70
CA GLY A 17 5.50 15.69 4.85
C GLY A 17 5.79 17.04 4.21
N MET A 18 6.38 17.97 4.95
CA MET A 18 6.83 19.27 4.40
C MET A 18 7.88 19.09 3.31
N LEU A 19 8.87 18.21 3.54
CA LEU A 19 9.88 17.89 2.53
C LEU A 19 9.25 17.29 1.27
N ALA A 20 8.29 16.37 1.44
CA ALA A 20 7.56 15.79 0.32
C ALA A 20 6.74 16.83 -0.44
N ARG A 21 6.07 17.75 0.26
CA ARG A 21 5.36 18.88 -0.34
C ARG A 21 6.28 19.76 -1.20
N ASP A 22 7.45 20.09 -0.67
CA ASP A 22 8.41 20.93 -1.38
C ASP A 22 8.96 20.23 -2.63
N ARG A 23 9.18 18.92 -2.57
CA ARG A 23 9.57 18.09 -3.73
C ARG A 23 8.46 18.04 -4.79
N LYS A 24 7.21 17.81 -4.37
CA LYS A 24 6.05 17.87 -5.25
C LYS A 24 5.92 19.21 -5.94
N ALA A 25 6.13 20.32 -5.22
CA ALA A 25 6.08 21.67 -5.78
C ALA A 25 7.17 21.91 -6.84
N GLN A 26 8.29 21.18 -6.77
CA GLN A 26 9.35 21.19 -7.78
C GLN A 26 9.08 20.24 -8.97
N GLY A 27 7.94 19.56 -8.98
CA GLY A 27 7.58 18.61 -10.03
C GLY A 27 8.26 17.23 -9.88
N LEU A 28 8.85 16.95 -8.70
CA LEU A 28 9.42 15.63 -8.42
C LEU A 28 8.33 14.65 -8.02
N LYS A 29 8.37 13.45 -8.57
CA LYS A 29 7.50 12.36 -8.19
C LYS A 29 7.85 11.84 -6.81
N LEU A 30 6.85 11.72 -5.95
CA LEU A 30 7.03 11.24 -4.58
C LEU A 30 7.23 9.72 -4.55
N ASN A 31 8.15 9.25 -3.73
CA ASN A 31 8.27 7.83 -3.41
C ASN A 31 7.25 7.42 -2.32
N TYR A 32 7.21 6.12 -1.97
CA TYR A 32 6.28 5.57 -1.00
C TYR A 32 6.30 6.31 0.36
N PRO A 33 7.44 6.45 1.09
CA PRO A 33 7.44 7.15 2.37
C PRO A 33 7.10 8.63 2.26
N GLU A 34 7.45 9.30 1.17
CA GLU A 34 7.10 10.70 0.93
C GLU A 34 5.60 10.89 0.71
N ALA A 35 4.97 10.00 -0.06
CA ALA A 35 3.53 10.02 -0.30
C ALA A 35 2.75 9.81 1.01
N VAL A 36 3.15 8.81 1.81
CA VAL A 36 2.55 8.56 3.13
C VAL A 36 2.71 9.76 4.07
N ALA A 37 3.92 10.33 4.14
CA ALA A 37 4.19 11.48 5.01
C ALA A 37 3.40 12.72 4.60
N TYR A 38 3.32 13.00 3.29
CA TYR A 38 2.57 14.13 2.76
C TYR A 38 1.08 14.03 3.09
N ILE A 39 0.45 12.88 2.80
CA ILE A 39 -0.97 12.67 3.10
C ILE A 39 -1.22 12.76 4.61
N SER A 40 -0.36 12.15 5.43
CA SER A 40 -0.50 12.17 6.88
C SER A 40 -0.41 13.58 7.45
N MET A 41 0.56 14.37 7.01
CA MET A 41 0.72 15.77 7.41
C MET A 41 -0.54 16.58 7.08
N GLU A 42 -1.00 16.53 5.83
CA GLU A 42 -2.16 17.28 5.38
C GLU A 42 -3.44 16.92 6.14
N VAL A 43 -3.64 15.62 6.41
CA VAL A 43 -4.79 15.14 7.20
C VAL A 43 -4.70 15.60 8.65
N MET A 44 -3.52 15.55 9.28
CA MET A 44 -3.34 16.02 10.65
C MET A 44 -3.58 17.52 10.77
N GLU A 45 -3.11 18.34 9.84
CA GLU A 45 -3.33 19.79 9.84
C GLU A 45 -4.81 20.13 9.61
N LYS A 46 -5.46 19.42 8.70
CA LYS A 46 -6.89 19.59 8.45
C LYS A 46 -7.73 19.18 9.66
N ALA A 47 -7.33 18.12 10.38
CA ALA A 47 -7.95 17.71 11.66
C ALA A 47 -7.79 18.81 12.72
N ARG A 48 -6.59 19.39 12.84
CA ARG A 48 -6.30 20.49 13.76
C ARG A 48 -7.14 21.73 13.46
N ALA A 49 -7.50 21.93 12.18
CA ALA A 49 -8.40 23.01 11.74
C ALA A 49 -9.89 22.72 12.01
N GLY A 50 -10.24 21.56 12.58
CA GLY A 50 -11.59 21.23 13.01
C GLY A 50 -12.42 20.40 12.03
N ALA A 51 -11.82 19.83 10.98
CA ALA A 51 -12.53 18.93 10.08
C ALA A 51 -12.96 17.63 10.79
N SER A 52 -14.12 17.10 10.42
CA SER A 52 -14.62 15.82 10.93
C SER A 52 -13.85 14.62 10.36
N ALA A 53 -13.92 13.47 11.01
CA ALA A 53 -13.28 12.25 10.53
C ALA A 53 -13.74 11.87 9.11
N ALA A 54 -15.02 12.00 8.80
CA ALA A 54 -15.57 11.71 7.48
C ALA A 54 -15.01 12.65 6.38
N GLU A 55 -14.89 13.94 6.69
CA GLU A 55 -14.26 14.91 5.77
C GLU A 55 -12.78 14.61 5.55
N LEU A 56 -12.06 14.21 6.60
CA LEU A 56 -10.64 13.85 6.53
C LEU A 56 -10.40 12.62 5.68
N MET A 57 -11.23 11.59 5.83
CA MET A 57 -11.15 10.38 4.99
C MET A 57 -11.31 10.72 3.51
N GLN A 58 -12.27 11.59 3.16
CA GLN A 58 -12.46 12.05 1.78
C GLN A 58 -11.36 12.99 1.32
N TYR A 59 -10.88 13.87 2.18
CA TYR A 59 -9.81 14.81 1.87
C TYR A 59 -8.52 14.08 1.51
N GLY A 60 -8.14 13.07 2.29
CA GLY A 60 -6.94 12.27 2.05
C GLY A 60 -6.88 11.63 0.67
N THR A 61 -8.03 11.26 0.08
CA THR A 61 -8.10 10.68 -1.29
C THR A 61 -8.00 11.69 -2.43
N LYS A 62 -7.87 12.98 -2.12
CA LYS A 62 -7.79 14.06 -3.12
C LYS A 62 -6.43 14.75 -3.18
N LEU A 63 -5.49 14.33 -2.33
CA LEU A 63 -4.20 15.00 -2.15
C LEU A 63 -3.19 14.64 -3.22
N LEU A 64 -3.20 13.38 -3.67
CA LEU A 64 -2.27 12.84 -4.66
C LEU A 64 -3.00 12.06 -5.76
N THR A 65 -2.41 12.10 -6.93
CA THR A 65 -2.76 11.27 -8.08
C THR A 65 -1.57 10.38 -8.47
N ALA A 66 -1.78 9.41 -9.35
CA ALA A 66 -0.70 8.57 -9.87
C ALA A 66 0.40 9.38 -10.58
N ASP A 67 0.08 10.55 -11.12
CA ASP A 67 1.06 11.43 -11.77
C ASP A 67 1.99 12.14 -10.77
N ASP A 68 1.57 12.28 -9.52
CA ASP A 68 2.33 12.92 -8.45
C ASP A 68 3.37 11.99 -7.80
N VAL A 69 3.29 10.69 -8.06
CA VAL A 69 4.09 9.67 -7.38
C VAL A 69 4.87 8.80 -8.37
N MET A 70 5.85 8.07 -7.88
CA MET A 70 6.61 7.10 -8.67
C MET A 70 5.73 5.91 -9.04
N ASP A 71 6.08 5.23 -10.12
CA ASP A 71 5.38 4.04 -10.60
C ASP A 71 5.39 2.95 -9.51
N GLY A 72 4.24 2.30 -9.31
CA GLY A 72 4.02 1.27 -8.29
C GLY A 72 3.61 1.81 -6.91
N VAL A 73 3.77 3.10 -6.62
CA VAL A 73 3.38 3.68 -5.33
C VAL A 73 1.87 3.62 -5.08
N PRO A 74 0.99 3.91 -6.07
CA PRO A 74 -0.46 3.81 -5.85
C PRO A 74 -0.89 2.40 -5.41
N GLU A 75 -0.32 1.37 -6.01
CA GLU A 75 -0.63 -0.03 -5.74
C GLU A 75 -0.06 -0.52 -4.41
N MET A 76 0.98 0.12 -3.90
CA MET A 76 1.58 -0.21 -2.60
C MET A 76 0.80 0.38 -1.43
N ILE A 77 -0.01 1.43 -1.65
CA ILE A 77 -0.70 2.15 -0.56
C ILE A 77 -2.21 1.88 -0.64
N HIS A 78 -2.64 0.77 -0.05
CA HIS A 78 -4.06 0.43 0.02
C HIS A 78 -4.82 1.27 1.05
N GLU A 79 -4.17 1.58 2.16
CA GLU A 79 -4.72 2.45 3.21
C GLU A 79 -3.61 3.14 4.01
N ILE A 80 -3.95 4.28 4.59
CA ILE A 80 -3.12 4.97 5.57
C ILE A 80 -3.95 5.20 6.82
N GLN A 81 -3.45 4.76 7.96
CA GLN A 81 -4.06 4.99 9.26
C GLN A 81 -3.32 6.10 9.99
N ILE A 82 -4.01 7.18 10.29
CA ILE A 82 -3.42 8.41 10.83
C ILE A 82 -4.05 8.73 12.18
N GLU A 83 -3.24 8.74 13.24
CA GLU A 83 -3.67 9.24 14.53
C GLU A 83 -3.72 10.77 14.52
N SER A 84 -4.91 11.33 14.49
CA SER A 84 -5.15 12.77 14.40
C SER A 84 -5.76 13.31 15.69
N THR A 85 -5.28 14.47 16.13
CA THR A 85 -5.84 15.18 17.29
C THR A 85 -6.92 16.14 16.80
N MET A 86 -8.14 15.91 17.25
CA MET A 86 -9.33 16.68 16.95
C MET A 86 -9.78 17.47 18.17
N PRO A 87 -10.70 18.45 18.04
CA PRO A 87 -11.23 19.21 19.20
C PRO A 87 -11.84 18.34 20.28
N ASP A 88 -12.42 17.20 19.90
CA ASP A 88 -13.09 16.25 20.80
C ASP A 88 -12.24 15.03 21.16
N GLY A 89 -10.93 15.08 20.92
CA GLY A 89 -9.95 14.06 21.30
C GLY A 89 -9.15 13.47 20.14
N THR A 90 -8.33 12.49 20.47
CA THR A 90 -7.50 11.79 19.47
C THR A 90 -8.29 10.68 18.81
N LYS A 91 -8.31 10.65 17.47
CA LYS A 91 -9.01 9.64 16.67
C LYS A 91 -8.10 9.06 15.62
N LEU A 92 -8.36 7.81 15.24
CA LEU A 92 -7.74 7.17 14.10
C LEU A 92 -8.56 7.50 12.83
N VAL A 93 -7.91 8.11 11.86
CA VAL A 93 -8.49 8.39 10.54
C VAL A 93 -7.88 7.42 9.55
N THR A 94 -8.72 6.60 8.90
CA THR A 94 -8.26 5.66 7.87
C THR A 94 -8.61 6.21 6.49
N VAL A 95 -7.62 6.45 5.67
CA VAL A 95 -7.78 6.87 4.27
C VAL A 95 -7.56 5.65 3.38
N HIS A 96 -8.62 5.15 2.77
CA HIS A 96 -8.56 4.01 1.86
C HIS A 96 -8.26 4.47 0.43
N ASN A 97 -7.40 3.72 -0.27
CA ASN A 97 -6.98 3.99 -1.65
C ASN A 97 -6.67 5.47 -1.88
N PRO A 98 -5.70 6.02 -1.12
CA PRO A 98 -5.47 7.47 -1.05
C PRO A 98 -4.99 8.09 -2.36
N ILE A 99 -4.42 7.30 -3.28
CA ILE A 99 -3.86 7.78 -4.53
C ILE A 99 -4.74 7.25 -5.68
N LYS A 100 -5.31 8.16 -6.44
CA LYS A 100 -6.17 7.82 -7.57
C LYS A 100 -5.39 7.71 -8.87
N GLY A 101 -5.79 6.77 -9.71
CA GLY A 101 -5.18 6.44 -10.99
C GLY A 101 -4.40 5.13 -10.91
N ALA A 102 -4.10 4.57 -12.07
CA ALA A 102 -3.29 3.37 -12.18
C ALA A 102 -1.86 3.74 -12.54
N SER A 103 -0.91 3.08 -11.93
CA SER A 103 0.48 3.12 -12.36
C SER A 103 0.64 2.39 -13.70
N LYS A 104 1.70 2.71 -14.44
CA LYS A 104 2.07 1.98 -15.67
C LYS A 104 2.61 0.59 -15.37
N LEU A 105 3.08 0.39 -14.14
CA LEU A 105 3.64 -0.88 -13.66
C LEU A 105 2.91 -1.28 -12.39
N HIS A 106 2.31 -2.47 -12.40
CA HIS A 106 1.73 -3.07 -11.20
C HIS A 106 2.77 -3.99 -10.55
N PRO A 107 3.27 -3.69 -9.34
CA PRO A 107 4.19 -4.58 -8.65
C PRO A 107 3.59 -5.98 -8.49
N GLY A 108 4.28 -7.00 -9.00
CA GLY A 108 3.78 -8.39 -9.00
C GLY A 108 2.83 -8.74 -10.14
N GLU A 109 2.63 -7.88 -11.12
CA GLU A 109 1.85 -8.19 -12.32
C GLU A 109 2.53 -9.30 -13.13
N PHE A 110 1.73 -10.29 -13.54
CA PHE A 110 2.16 -11.32 -14.45
C PHE A 110 1.83 -10.90 -15.88
N ILE A 111 2.88 -10.63 -16.67
CA ILE A 111 2.75 -10.43 -18.10
C ILE A 111 2.93 -11.79 -18.77
N VAL A 112 1.80 -12.39 -19.17
CA VAL A 112 1.81 -13.70 -19.79
C VAL A 112 1.97 -13.53 -21.29
N GLU A 113 3.01 -14.11 -21.86
CA GLU A 113 3.20 -14.18 -23.31
C GLU A 113 2.20 -15.16 -23.95
N GLU A 114 1.78 -14.87 -25.17
CA GLU A 114 0.95 -15.82 -25.95
C GLU A 114 1.77 -17.04 -26.33
N GLY A 115 1.20 -18.22 -26.10
CA GLY A 115 1.84 -19.48 -26.45
C GLY A 115 1.53 -20.61 -25.46
N THR A 116 2.10 -21.76 -25.73
CA THR A 116 2.03 -22.94 -24.86
C THR A 116 3.42 -23.34 -24.41
N VAL A 117 3.60 -23.56 -23.12
CA VAL A 117 4.82 -24.11 -22.55
C VAL A 117 4.66 -25.61 -22.46
N LYS A 118 5.49 -26.36 -23.17
CA LYS A 118 5.54 -27.81 -23.00
C LYS A 118 6.32 -28.14 -21.74
N LEU A 119 5.65 -28.74 -20.80
CA LEU A 119 6.27 -29.22 -19.55
C LEU A 119 6.86 -30.59 -19.77
N ASN A 120 8.02 -30.86 -19.20
CA ASN A 120 8.69 -32.17 -19.19
C ASN A 120 9.00 -32.73 -20.59
N GLU A 121 9.31 -31.88 -21.57
CA GLU A 121 9.67 -32.33 -22.91
C GLU A 121 10.93 -33.21 -22.86
N GLY A 122 10.84 -34.42 -23.41
CA GLY A 122 11.94 -35.38 -23.41
C GLY A 122 12.14 -36.21 -22.15
N THR A 123 11.24 -36.04 -21.14
CA THR A 123 11.26 -36.92 -19.96
C THR A 123 10.41 -38.16 -20.17
N GLU A 124 10.87 -39.30 -19.65
CA GLU A 124 10.11 -40.54 -19.63
C GLU A 124 8.97 -40.46 -18.60
N SER A 125 7.74 -40.84 -19.00
CA SER A 125 6.62 -40.88 -18.12
C SER A 125 6.38 -42.33 -17.64
N ILE A 126 6.14 -42.46 -16.34
CA ILE A 126 5.76 -43.75 -15.74
C ILE A 126 4.37 -43.66 -15.11
N GLU A 127 3.58 -44.69 -15.23
CA GLU A 127 2.30 -44.80 -14.55
C GLU A 127 2.45 -45.62 -13.25
N LEU A 128 1.98 -45.03 -12.16
CA LEU A 128 1.97 -45.68 -10.84
C LEU A 128 0.52 -45.85 -10.37
N THR A 129 0.15 -47.02 -9.95
CA THR A 129 -1.14 -47.25 -9.29
C THR A 129 -1.01 -46.93 -7.81
N VAL A 130 -1.74 -45.93 -7.37
CA VAL A 130 -1.82 -45.54 -5.95
C VAL A 130 -3.17 -45.83 -5.41
N SER A 131 -3.25 -46.57 -4.29
CA SER A 131 -4.51 -46.83 -3.58
C SER A 131 -4.47 -46.32 -2.17
N ASN A 132 -5.50 -45.58 -1.80
CA ASN A 132 -5.69 -45.14 -0.43
C ASN A 132 -6.43 -46.21 0.35
N THR A 133 -5.79 -46.82 1.33
CA THR A 133 -6.39 -47.86 2.23
C THR A 133 -6.89 -47.24 3.54
N GLY A 134 -6.78 -45.93 3.72
CA GLY A 134 -7.28 -45.21 4.90
C GLY A 134 -8.76 -44.83 4.79
N ASP A 135 -9.32 -44.34 5.86
CA ASP A 135 -10.70 -43.89 6.00
C ASP A 135 -10.97 -42.44 5.58
N ARG A 136 -9.93 -41.72 5.13
CA ARG A 136 -10.01 -40.31 4.74
C ARG A 136 -9.46 -40.10 3.33
N PRO A 137 -10.06 -39.18 2.55
CA PRO A 137 -9.48 -38.79 1.27
C PRO A 137 -8.10 -38.19 1.45
N ILE A 138 -7.16 -38.56 0.60
CA ILE A 138 -5.83 -37.97 0.51
C ILE A 138 -5.68 -37.22 -0.81
N GLN A 139 -5.03 -36.07 -0.77
CA GLN A 139 -4.70 -35.33 -1.97
C GLN A 139 -3.31 -35.78 -2.45
N THR A 140 -3.23 -36.19 -3.71
CA THR A 140 -1.96 -36.44 -4.38
C THR A 140 -1.57 -35.21 -5.20
N GLY A 141 -0.34 -34.77 -5.07
CA GLY A 141 0.21 -33.64 -5.83
C GLY A 141 1.47 -34.02 -6.57
N SER A 142 1.82 -33.22 -7.58
CA SER A 142 3.04 -33.38 -8.36
C SER A 142 4.23 -32.93 -7.54
N HIS A 143 4.71 -33.73 -6.64
CA HIS A 143 5.91 -33.34 -5.93
C HIS A 143 6.76 -34.47 -5.49
N PHE A 144 7.96 -34.12 -5.29
CA PHE A 144 8.98 -34.76 -4.55
C PHE A 144 8.47 -35.71 -3.46
N HIS A 145 8.97 -36.90 -3.49
CA HIS A 145 8.80 -37.89 -2.43
C HIS A 145 10.16 -38.29 -1.90
#